data_288434971665467df9f693c7a598eccb
#
_entry.id   288434971665467df9f693c7a598eccb
#
_cell.length_a   1.000
_cell.length_b   1.000
_cell.length_c   1.000
_cell.angle_alpha   90.00
_cell.angle_beta   90.00
_cell.angle_gamma   90.00
#
_symmetry.space_group_name_H-M   'P 1'
#
loop_
_entity.id
_entity.type
_entity.pdbx_description
1 polymer ?
#
loop_
_entity_poly.entity_id
_entity_poly.type
_entity_poly.pdbx_seq_one_letter_code
_entity_poly.pdbx_strand_id
1 'polypeptide(L)'
;MKKNHLAILGALALTLASAVAQQTSKHILSSDELKKATPVEYFFRGQKAPVEVRNAIGFQLADGKMMLAALVDASGYSTAIQQKYQGMFITEAKLNIGGSELKPGQYGFGFSADGKFIVMDVANHDVLNVSWQTAQALPHAVPLKLVEDGDGYKLYGGKKWVAIKVE
;
A
#
# COMPACT_ATOMS: atom_id res chain seq x y z
N MET A 1 -1.46 62.06 54.77
CA MET A 1 -0.54 61.06 54.20
C MET A 1 -1.38 59.94 53.66
N LYS A 2 -1.62 59.87 52.32
CA LYS A 2 -2.40 58.81 51.66
C LYS A 2 -1.40 57.90 50.93
N LYS A 3 -1.35 56.60 51.29
CA LYS A 3 -0.55 55.59 50.63
C LYS A 3 -1.38 54.95 49.50
N ASN A 4 -0.96 55.14 48.25
CA ASN A 4 -1.54 54.48 47.10
C ASN A 4 -0.88 53.12 46.95
N HIS A 5 -1.68 52.06 47.05
CA HIS A 5 -1.28 50.72 46.66
C HIS A 5 -1.69 50.46 45.18
N LEU A 6 -0.67 50.42 44.33
CA LEU A 6 -0.85 50.03 42.90
C LEU A 6 -0.85 48.53 42.80
N ALA A 7 -2.03 47.95 42.50
CA ALA A 7 -2.16 46.52 42.24
C ALA A 7 -1.87 46.24 40.74
N ILE A 8 -0.80 45.49 40.48
CA ILE A 8 -0.45 45.04 39.15
C ILE A 8 -1.19 43.73 38.91
N LEU A 9 -2.24 43.76 38.09
CA LEU A 9 -2.88 42.53 37.55
C LEU A 9 -2.04 42.01 36.36
N GLY A 10 -1.30 40.94 36.60
CA GLY A 10 -0.65 40.20 35.53
C GLY A 10 -1.67 39.30 34.80
N ALA A 11 -2.03 39.66 33.57
CA ALA A 11 -2.83 38.82 32.70
C ALA A 11 -1.96 37.70 32.10
N LEU A 12 -2.09 36.48 32.61
CA LEU A 12 -1.47 35.28 32.03
C LEU A 12 -2.30 34.82 30.82
N ALA A 13 -1.88 35.19 29.60
CA ALA A 13 -2.49 34.71 28.36
C ALA A 13 -2.07 33.28 28.13
N LEU A 14 -2.95 32.31 28.40
CA LEU A 14 -2.80 30.91 28.02
C LEU A 14 -3.07 30.80 26.51
N THR A 15 -2.01 30.71 25.68
CA THR A 15 -2.13 30.35 24.26
C THR A 15 -2.37 28.87 24.17
N LEU A 16 -3.64 28.45 23.96
CA LEU A 16 -3.99 27.11 23.54
C LEU A 16 -3.49 26.91 22.09
N ALA A 17 -2.36 26.24 21.94
CA ALA A 17 -1.94 25.72 20.65
C ALA A 17 -2.88 24.58 20.27
N SER A 18 -3.87 24.88 19.42
CA SER A 18 -4.73 23.85 18.80
C SER A 18 -3.85 23.03 17.85
N ALA A 19 -3.45 21.83 18.27
CA ALA A 19 -2.90 20.85 17.37
C ALA A 19 -4.01 20.44 16.39
N VAL A 20 -3.98 21.00 15.19
CA VAL A 20 -4.82 20.55 14.08
C VAL A 20 -4.31 19.16 13.69
N ALA A 21 -4.95 18.12 14.19
CA ALA A 21 -4.75 16.77 13.67
C ALA A 21 -5.14 16.83 12.18
N GLN A 22 -4.15 16.70 11.29
CA GLN A 22 -4.41 16.53 9.87
C GLN A 22 -5.18 15.21 9.71
N GLN A 23 -6.48 15.29 9.47
CA GLN A 23 -7.27 14.17 9.04
C GLN A 23 -6.78 13.77 7.64
N THR A 24 -6.04 12.70 7.57
CA THR A 24 -5.68 12.07 6.29
C THR A 24 -6.98 11.55 5.65
N SER A 25 -7.29 12.05 4.46
CA SER A 25 -8.42 11.52 3.68
C SER A 25 -8.00 10.22 2.97
N LYS A 26 -8.94 9.27 2.83
CA LYS A 26 -8.71 8.08 1.99
C LYS A 26 -8.39 8.55 0.56
N HIS A 27 -7.24 8.12 0.01
CA HIS A 27 -6.82 8.46 -1.36
C HIS A 27 -5.82 7.46 -1.94
N ILE A 28 -5.75 7.41 -3.26
CA ILE A 28 -4.65 6.73 -3.97
C ILE A 28 -3.40 7.59 -3.84
N LEU A 29 -2.28 6.97 -3.47
CA LEU A 29 -1.01 7.65 -3.26
C LEU A 29 -0.48 8.25 -4.56
N SER A 30 -0.04 9.49 -4.49
CA SER A 30 0.68 10.18 -5.57
C SER A 30 2.08 9.61 -5.79
N SER A 31 2.69 9.92 -6.94
CA SER A 31 4.05 9.46 -7.25
C SER A 31 5.09 9.88 -6.22
N ASP A 32 4.93 11.06 -5.60
CA ASP A 32 5.88 11.55 -4.60
C ASP A 32 5.70 10.89 -3.23
N GLU A 33 4.46 10.54 -2.86
CA GLU A 33 4.17 9.74 -1.67
C GLU A 33 4.69 8.31 -1.85
N LEU A 34 4.46 7.71 -3.01
CA LEU A 34 4.96 6.37 -3.35
C LEU A 34 6.50 6.30 -3.31
N LYS A 35 7.21 7.30 -3.86
CA LYS A 35 8.68 7.36 -3.77
C LYS A 35 9.20 7.41 -2.34
N LYS A 36 8.47 8.06 -1.42
CA LYS A 36 8.86 8.18 -0.01
C LYS A 36 8.52 6.91 0.79
N ALA A 37 7.38 6.27 0.48
CA ALA A 37 6.87 5.14 1.24
C ALA A 37 7.40 3.78 0.74
N THR A 38 7.76 3.66 -0.55
CA THR A 38 8.17 2.39 -1.14
C THR A 38 9.64 2.11 -0.84
N PRO A 39 9.99 0.94 -0.26
CA PRO A 39 11.39 0.56 -0.05
C PRO A 39 12.11 0.35 -1.39
N VAL A 40 13.42 0.62 -1.44
CA VAL A 40 14.24 0.42 -2.66
C VAL A 40 14.68 -1.04 -2.86
N GLU A 41 14.62 -1.84 -1.80
CA GLU A 41 14.89 -3.29 -1.80
C GLU A 41 13.82 -4.01 -0.98
N TYR A 42 13.49 -5.23 -1.38
CA TYR A 42 12.55 -6.07 -0.65
C TYR A 42 13.15 -7.45 -0.38
N PHE A 43 13.04 -7.89 0.88
CA PHE A 43 13.52 -9.19 1.29
C PHE A 43 12.44 -10.27 1.09
N PHE A 44 12.78 -11.27 0.28
CA PHE A 44 11.89 -12.39 0.02
C PHE A 44 12.70 -13.68 -0.09
N ARG A 45 12.28 -14.73 0.59
CA ARG A 45 12.90 -16.06 0.57
C ARG A 45 14.43 -16.04 0.73
N GLY A 46 14.92 -15.33 1.73
CA GLY A 46 16.34 -15.36 2.09
C GLY A 46 17.26 -14.45 1.29
N GLN A 47 16.73 -13.70 0.30
CA GLN A 47 17.52 -12.76 -0.47
C GLN A 47 16.77 -11.45 -0.74
N LYS A 48 17.49 -10.41 -1.14
CA LYS A 48 16.94 -9.11 -1.50
C LYS A 48 16.73 -9.01 -3.00
N ALA A 49 15.68 -8.32 -3.41
CA ALA A 49 15.42 -7.92 -4.78
C ALA A 49 15.28 -6.39 -4.85
N PRO A 50 15.85 -5.72 -5.85
CA PRO A 50 15.58 -4.31 -6.11
C PRO A 50 14.09 -4.09 -6.40
N VAL A 51 13.52 -3.03 -5.82
CA VAL A 51 12.12 -2.64 -6.03
C VAL A 51 12.05 -1.60 -7.16
N GLU A 52 11.16 -1.83 -8.12
CA GLU A 52 10.87 -0.89 -9.19
C GLU A 52 9.93 0.22 -8.71
N VAL A 53 10.45 1.17 -7.96
CA VAL A 53 9.66 2.24 -7.31
C VAL A 53 8.78 3.02 -8.31
N ARG A 54 9.18 3.12 -9.59
CA ARG A 54 8.37 3.77 -10.65
C ARG A 54 7.08 3.01 -10.97
N ASN A 55 7.04 1.72 -10.67
CA ASN A 55 5.88 0.85 -10.85
C ASN A 55 5.15 0.59 -9.53
N ALA A 56 5.42 1.40 -8.49
CA ALA A 56 4.71 1.33 -7.23
C ALA A 56 3.30 1.91 -7.36
N ILE A 57 2.39 1.30 -6.62
CA ILE A 57 1.01 1.75 -6.43
C ILE A 57 0.64 1.60 -4.96
N GLY A 58 -0.36 2.35 -4.52
CA GLY A 58 -0.87 2.20 -3.15
C GLY A 58 -2.01 3.15 -2.87
N PHE A 59 -2.60 2.97 -1.70
CA PHE A 59 -3.58 3.89 -1.14
C PHE A 59 -3.31 4.12 0.35
N GLN A 60 -3.76 5.26 0.85
CA GLN A 60 -3.82 5.55 2.27
C GLN A 60 -5.28 5.64 2.72
N LEU A 61 -5.56 5.09 3.90
CA LEU A 61 -6.87 5.16 4.56
C LEU A 61 -6.97 6.42 5.43
N ALA A 62 -8.18 6.77 5.83
CA ALA A 62 -8.44 7.93 6.68
C ALA A 62 -7.78 7.85 8.07
N ASP A 63 -7.49 6.63 8.56
CA ASP A 63 -6.75 6.38 9.80
C ASP A 63 -5.21 6.39 9.63
N GLY A 64 -4.74 6.71 8.42
CA GLY A 64 -3.32 6.78 8.07
C GLY A 64 -2.69 5.45 7.61
N LYS A 65 -3.37 4.31 7.78
CA LYS A 65 -2.88 3.01 7.31
C LYS A 65 -2.75 2.98 5.80
N MET A 66 -1.74 2.25 5.31
CA MET A 66 -1.45 2.17 3.88
C MET A 66 -1.47 0.74 3.36
N MET A 67 -1.75 0.64 2.06
CA MET A 67 -1.40 -0.52 1.23
C MET A 67 -0.44 -0.06 0.15
N LEU A 68 0.63 -0.81 -0.06
CA LEU A 68 1.66 -0.56 -1.09
C LEU A 68 1.90 -1.84 -1.88
N ALA A 69 2.04 -1.73 -3.19
CA ALA A 69 2.56 -2.80 -4.02
C ALA A 69 3.50 -2.23 -5.08
N ALA A 70 4.56 -2.98 -5.39
CA ALA A 70 5.51 -2.60 -6.42
C ALA A 70 6.10 -3.85 -7.08
N LEU A 71 6.47 -3.76 -8.35
CA LEU A 71 7.24 -4.81 -9.00
C LEU A 71 8.65 -4.86 -8.43
N VAL A 72 9.29 -6.03 -8.52
CA VAL A 72 10.69 -6.24 -8.13
C VAL A 72 11.48 -6.85 -9.29
N ASP A 73 12.78 -6.62 -9.31
CA ASP A 73 13.67 -7.41 -10.18
C ASP A 73 13.86 -8.81 -9.58
N ALA A 74 13.08 -9.75 -10.07
CA ALA A 74 13.12 -11.14 -9.62
C ALA A 74 14.17 -11.99 -10.36
N SER A 75 15.04 -11.41 -11.19
CA SER A 75 16.01 -12.14 -12.02
C SER A 75 16.98 -13.01 -11.20
N GLY A 76 17.26 -12.66 -9.96
CA GLY A 76 18.08 -13.44 -9.03
C GLY A 76 17.42 -14.70 -8.47
N TYR A 77 16.13 -14.92 -8.71
CA TYR A 77 15.39 -16.08 -8.22
C TYR A 77 15.31 -17.20 -9.27
N SER A 78 15.06 -18.44 -8.81
CA SER A 78 14.82 -19.56 -9.73
C SER A 78 13.56 -19.31 -10.57
N THR A 79 13.50 -19.92 -11.76
CA THR A 79 12.35 -19.82 -12.69
C THR A 79 11.03 -20.16 -12.01
N ALA A 80 11.01 -21.20 -11.16
CA ALA A 80 9.81 -21.60 -10.43
C ALA A 80 9.30 -20.51 -9.47
N ILE A 81 10.19 -19.70 -8.89
CA ILE A 81 9.80 -18.55 -8.05
C ILE A 81 9.35 -17.39 -8.91
N GLN A 82 10.08 -17.06 -9.99
CA GLN A 82 9.74 -15.97 -10.90
C GLN A 82 8.34 -16.11 -11.52
N GLN A 83 7.84 -17.33 -11.70
CA GLN A 83 6.51 -17.60 -12.24
C GLN A 83 5.38 -17.07 -11.35
N LYS A 84 5.60 -16.95 -10.04
CA LYS A 84 4.59 -16.48 -9.08
C LYS A 84 5.02 -15.27 -8.24
N TYR A 85 6.31 -14.96 -8.18
CA TYR A 85 6.83 -13.79 -7.46
C TYR A 85 7.24 -12.70 -8.45
N GLN A 86 6.43 -11.66 -8.55
CA GLN A 86 6.62 -10.54 -9.47
C GLN A 86 6.80 -9.21 -8.74
N GLY A 87 6.37 -9.14 -7.48
CA GLY A 87 6.43 -7.90 -6.72
C GLY A 87 6.27 -8.09 -5.22
N MET A 88 6.48 -7.00 -4.50
CA MET A 88 6.18 -6.86 -3.09
C MET A 88 4.76 -6.35 -2.87
N PHE A 89 4.12 -6.77 -1.78
CA PHE A 89 2.82 -6.30 -1.33
C PHE A 89 2.86 -6.08 0.19
N ILE A 90 2.60 -4.87 0.64
CA ILE A 90 2.58 -4.51 2.06
C ILE A 90 1.20 -3.94 2.37
N THR A 91 0.56 -4.39 3.43
CA THR A 91 -0.68 -3.81 3.92
C THR A 91 -0.68 -3.66 5.43
N GLU A 92 -1.10 -2.50 5.92
CA GLU A 92 -1.31 -2.22 7.33
C GLU A 92 -2.78 -2.42 7.74
N ALA A 93 -3.66 -2.62 6.75
CA ALA A 93 -5.07 -2.91 6.95
C ALA A 93 -5.39 -4.35 6.54
N LYS A 94 -6.44 -4.90 7.12
CA LYS A 94 -7.05 -6.15 6.70
C LYS A 94 -7.77 -5.92 5.36
N LEU A 95 -7.51 -6.77 4.39
CA LEU A 95 -8.05 -6.67 3.04
C LEU A 95 -8.86 -7.90 2.68
N ASN A 96 -9.84 -7.71 1.81
CA ASN A 96 -10.48 -8.78 1.06
C ASN A 96 -10.02 -8.67 -0.40
N ILE A 97 -9.35 -9.68 -0.91
CA ILE A 97 -8.84 -9.73 -2.28
C ILE A 97 -9.54 -10.86 -3.01
N GLY A 98 -10.35 -10.53 -4.02
CA GLY A 98 -11.08 -11.52 -4.81
C GLY A 98 -11.97 -12.45 -4.00
N GLY A 99 -12.48 -11.99 -2.85
CA GLY A 99 -13.33 -12.77 -1.93
C GLY A 99 -12.57 -13.49 -0.81
N SER A 100 -11.24 -13.38 -0.74
CA SER A 100 -10.41 -14.00 0.30
C SER A 100 -9.74 -12.96 1.19
N GLU A 101 -9.70 -13.24 2.50
CA GLU A 101 -9.10 -12.36 3.50
C GLU A 101 -7.57 -12.38 3.42
N LEU A 102 -6.94 -11.19 3.48
CA LEU A 102 -5.52 -10.98 3.68
C LEU A 102 -5.30 -10.12 4.92
N LYS A 103 -4.55 -10.65 5.89
CA LYS A 103 -4.20 -9.93 7.12
C LYS A 103 -3.16 -8.84 6.85
N PRO A 104 -3.02 -7.83 7.75
CA PRO A 104 -1.88 -6.93 7.71
C PRO A 104 -0.56 -7.68 7.70
N GLY A 105 0.39 -7.23 6.88
CA GLY A 105 1.69 -7.91 6.74
C GLY A 105 2.48 -7.50 5.50
N GLN A 106 3.59 -8.22 5.31
CA GLN A 106 4.49 -8.06 4.18
C GLN A 106 4.53 -9.35 3.38
N TYR A 107 4.35 -9.24 2.07
CA TYR A 107 4.10 -10.36 1.17
C TYR A 107 4.81 -10.19 -0.17
N GLY A 108 5.12 -11.33 -0.82
CA GLY A 108 5.33 -11.36 -2.26
C GLY A 108 4.00 -11.57 -2.99
N PHE A 109 3.89 -11.13 -4.23
CA PHE A 109 2.72 -11.41 -5.05
C PHE A 109 3.07 -11.64 -6.52
N GLY A 110 2.12 -12.21 -7.26
CA GLY A 110 2.18 -12.28 -8.71
C GLY A 110 0.87 -12.71 -9.37
N PHE A 111 0.77 -12.39 -10.65
CA PHE A 111 -0.30 -12.84 -11.55
C PHE A 111 0.22 -14.02 -12.38
N SER A 112 -0.05 -15.23 -11.95
CA SER A 112 0.44 -16.43 -12.60
C SER A 112 -0.23 -16.68 -13.97
N ALA A 113 0.39 -17.51 -14.80
CA ALA A 113 -0.13 -17.83 -16.13
C ALA A 113 -1.37 -18.72 -16.10
N ASP A 114 -1.56 -19.49 -15.03
CA ASP A 114 -2.68 -20.42 -14.81
C ASP A 114 -3.95 -19.76 -14.28
N GLY A 115 -4.05 -18.42 -14.32
CA GLY A 115 -5.27 -17.70 -13.98
C GLY A 115 -5.38 -17.24 -12.53
N LYS A 116 -4.28 -17.28 -11.75
CA LYS A 116 -4.28 -16.96 -10.33
C LYS A 116 -3.52 -15.70 -9.98
N PHE A 117 -4.08 -14.92 -9.07
CA PHE A 117 -3.37 -13.92 -8.29
C PHE A 117 -2.96 -14.57 -6.98
N ILE A 118 -1.66 -14.68 -6.77
CA ILE A 118 -1.07 -15.37 -5.62
C ILE A 118 -0.42 -14.33 -4.73
N VAL A 119 -0.68 -14.43 -3.41
CA VAL A 119 0.04 -13.70 -2.38
C VAL A 119 0.77 -14.71 -1.52
N MET A 120 2.04 -14.47 -1.26
CA MET A 120 2.93 -15.38 -0.53
C MET A 120 3.54 -14.66 0.67
N ASP A 121 3.73 -15.37 1.78
CA ASP A 121 4.56 -14.87 2.86
C ASP A 121 6.03 -14.72 2.43
N VAL A 122 6.86 -14.09 3.26
CA VAL A 122 8.28 -13.86 2.94
C VAL A 122 9.11 -15.14 2.84
N ALA A 123 8.59 -16.28 3.29
CA ALA A 123 9.18 -17.60 3.14
C ALA A 123 8.71 -18.34 1.87
N ASN A 124 7.84 -17.71 1.07
CA ASN A 124 7.27 -18.23 -0.19
C ASN A 124 6.18 -19.30 0.01
N HIS A 125 5.45 -19.27 1.13
CA HIS A 125 4.23 -20.05 1.28
C HIS A 125 3.05 -19.25 0.76
N ASP A 126 2.20 -19.88 -0.05
CA ASP A 126 1.00 -19.24 -0.58
C ASP A 126 0.01 -18.99 0.57
N VAL A 127 -0.31 -17.72 0.86
CA VAL A 127 -1.27 -17.32 1.90
C VAL A 127 -2.62 -16.92 1.30
N LEU A 128 -2.65 -16.58 0.02
CA LEU A 128 -3.85 -16.26 -0.73
C LEU A 128 -3.67 -16.69 -2.19
N ASN A 129 -4.71 -17.30 -2.76
CA ASN A 129 -4.73 -17.76 -4.14
C ASN A 129 -6.15 -17.58 -4.69
N VAL A 130 -6.36 -16.55 -5.52
CA VAL A 130 -7.66 -16.20 -6.10
C VAL A 130 -7.58 -16.05 -7.60
N SER A 131 -8.69 -16.21 -8.30
CA SER A 131 -8.71 -16.02 -9.75
C SER A 131 -8.62 -14.55 -10.13
N TRP A 132 -7.73 -14.20 -11.05
CA TRP A 132 -7.72 -12.87 -11.66
C TRP A 132 -8.71 -12.78 -12.83
N GLN A 133 -9.08 -11.57 -13.20
CA GLN A 133 -9.98 -11.25 -14.31
C GLN A 133 -9.20 -10.59 -15.45
N THR A 134 -9.66 -10.76 -16.69
CA THR A 134 -9.08 -10.07 -17.85
C THR A 134 -9.57 -8.64 -17.94
N ALA A 135 -8.65 -7.68 -18.09
CA ALA A 135 -8.94 -6.26 -18.29
C ALA A 135 -9.20 -5.95 -19.78
N GLN A 136 -10.38 -6.28 -20.28
CA GLN A 136 -10.75 -6.07 -21.68
C GLN A 136 -10.73 -4.59 -22.09
N ALA A 137 -11.07 -3.67 -21.18
CA ALA A 137 -11.11 -2.24 -21.43
C ALA A 137 -9.74 -1.54 -21.49
N LEU A 138 -8.65 -2.23 -21.13
CA LEU A 138 -7.30 -1.65 -21.22
C LEU A 138 -6.76 -1.80 -22.65
N PRO A 139 -6.44 -0.70 -23.34
CA PRO A 139 -5.88 -0.76 -24.70
C PRO A 139 -4.51 -1.44 -24.71
N HIS A 140 -3.71 -1.20 -23.66
CA HIS A 140 -2.36 -1.76 -23.50
C HIS A 140 -2.19 -2.40 -22.13
N ALA A 141 -1.23 -3.33 -22.03
CA ALA A 141 -0.79 -3.87 -20.75
C ALA A 141 -0.12 -2.76 -19.92
N VAL A 142 -0.34 -2.77 -18.60
CA VAL A 142 0.26 -1.83 -17.65
C VAL A 142 1.14 -2.60 -16.68
N PRO A 143 2.28 -2.04 -16.19
CA PRO A 143 3.11 -2.72 -15.19
C PRO A 143 2.29 -3.02 -13.93
N LEU A 144 1.90 -1.98 -13.22
CA LEU A 144 0.89 -1.98 -12.17
C LEU A 144 0.00 -0.76 -12.32
N LYS A 145 -1.27 -0.89 -11.91
CA LYS A 145 -2.20 0.24 -11.81
C LYS A 145 -3.22 -0.07 -10.72
N LEU A 146 -3.54 0.95 -9.93
CA LEU A 146 -4.63 0.91 -8.95
C LEU A 146 -5.70 1.89 -9.37
N VAL A 147 -6.97 1.46 -9.31
CA VAL A 147 -8.13 2.29 -9.68
C VAL A 147 -9.19 2.09 -8.62
N GLU A 148 -9.83 3.16 -8.19
CA GLU A 148 -11.04 3.08 -7.34
C GLU A 148 -12.18 2.39 -8.09
N ASP A 149 -12.91 1.52 -7.39
CA ASP A 149 -14.05 0.77 -7.92
C ASP A 149 -15.10 0.61 -6.81
N GLY A 150 -16.07 1.51 -6.81
CA GLY A 150 -17.08 1.58 -5.76
C GLY A 150 -16.47 1.87 -4.38
N ASP A 151 -16.68 0.95 -3.43
CA ASP A 151 -16.13 1.02 -2.07
C ASP A 151 -14.70 0.45 -1.92
N GLY A 152 -14.15 -0.11 -3.02
CA GLY A 152 -12.84 -0.74 -3.06
C GLY A 152 -11.95 -0.25 -4.20
N TYR A 153 -11.10 -1.16 -4.66
CA TYR A 153 -10.11 -0.89 -5.70
C TYR A 153 -9.98 -2.08 -6.66
N LYS A 154 -9.52 -1.80 -7.87
CA LYS A 154 -9.00 -2.80 -8.81
C LYS A 154 -7.48 -2.66 -8.92
N LEU A 155 -6.77 -3.73 -8.62
CA LEU A 155 -5.33 -3.87 -8.85
C LEU A 155 -5.10 -4.54 -10.19
N TYR A 156 -4.46 -3.82 -11.10
CA TYR A 156 -4.08 -4.32 -12.43
C TYR A 156 -2.60 -4.69 -12.48
N GLY A 157 -2.29 -5.77 -13.19
CA GLY A 157 -0.95 -6.19 -13.60
C GLY A 157 -1.01 -6.76 -15.02
N GLY A 158 -0.36 -6.11 -15.99
CA GLY A 158 -0.53 -6.45 -17.41
C GLY A 158 -1.94 -6.13 -17.88
N LYS A 159 -2.62 -7.16 -18.42
CA LYS A 159 -4.07 -7.12 -18.77
C LYS A 159 -4.91 -7.94 -17.79
N LYS A 160 -4.45 -8.14 -16.57
CA LYS A 160 -5.12 -8.90 -15.52
C LYS A 160 -5.48 -7.96 -14.38
N TRP A 161 -6.52 -8.30 -13.61
CA TRP A 161 -6.87 -7.52 -12.42
C TRP A 161 -7.53 -8.40 -11.34
N VAL A 162 -7.47 -7.92 -10.10
CA VAL A 162 -8.21 -8.44 -8.95
C VAL A 162 -8.88 -7.30 -8.19
N ALA A 163 -10.02 -7.60 -7.56
CA ALA A 163 -10.69 -6.65 -6.68
C ALA A 163 -10.03 -6.65 -5.30
N ILE A 164 -9.91 -5.47 -4.69
CA ILE A 164 -9.43 -5.26 -3.33
C ILE A 164 -10.46 -4.43 -2.57
N LYS A 165 -10.89 -4.90 -1.40
CA LYS A 165 -11.69 -4.14 -0.44
C LYS A 165 -10.97 -4.06 0.89
N VAL A 166 -11.18 -2.97 1.63
CA VAL A 166 -10.70 -2.81 3.00
C VAL A 166 -11.78 -3.32 3.96
N GLU A 167 -11.39 -4.10 4.96
CA GLU A 167 -12.29 -4.63 6.01
C GLU A 167 -12.07 -3.94 7.35
#